data_5f781aa5162bae3b61a54fb490dfafd6
#
_entry.id   5f781aa5162bae3b61a54fb490dfafd6
#
_cell.length_a   1.000
_cell.length_b   1.000
_cell.length_c   1.000
_cell.angle_alpha   90.00
_cell.angle_beta   90.00
_cell.angle_gamma   90.00
#
_symmetry.space_group_name_H-M   'P 1'
#
loop_
_entity.id
_entity.type
_entity.pdbx_description
1 polymer ?
#
loop_
_entity_poly.entity_id
_entity_poly.type
_entity_poly.pdbx_seq_one_letter_code
_entity_poly.pdbx_strand_id
1 'polypeptide(L)'
;MTENLIELDNHRDNVTRRTAEIRNRIQKLQIDQELMQCRQEDLEALLLDAPAKTWREAAMTAQYLLQLFAATPEAQSPSRKKLIEQTFDDLARLADDGQQTP
;
A
#
# COMPACT_ATOMS: atom_id res chain seq x y z
N MET A 1 32.64 -27.50 32.30
CA MET A 1 32.90 -26.06 32.23
C MET A 1 33.07 -25.59 30.81
N THR A 2 33.72 -26.36 29.93
CA THR A 2 33.86 -26.00 28.52
C THR A 2 32.55 -26.01 27.73
N GLU A 3 31.59 -26.86 28.12
CA GLU A 3 30.28 -26.94 27.44
C GLU A 3 29.42 -25.69 27.63
N ASN A 4 29.46 -25.08 28.82
CA ASN A 4 28.69 -23.88 29.09
C ASN A 4 29.21 -22.67 28.31
N LEU A 5 30.50 -22.58 28.07
CA LEU A 5 31.10 -21.52 27.29
C LEU A 5 30.72 -21.65 25.81
N ILE A 6 30.64 -22.86 25.28
CA ILE A 6 30.25 -23.12 23.91
C ILE A 6 28.77 -22.76 23.71
N GLU A 7 27.89 -23.09 24.65
CA GLU A 7 26.48 -22.74 24.61
C GLU A 7 26.26 -21.24 24.63
N LEU A 8 27.01 -20.50 25.45
CA LEU A 8 26.93 -19.05 25.53
C LEU A 8 27.37 -18.40 24.22
N ASP A 9 28.44 -18.86 23.62
CA ASP A 9 28.93 -18.35 22.33
C ASP A 9 27.91 -18.63 21.21
N ASN A 10 27.34 -19.82 21.18
CA ASN A 10 26.28 -20.17 20.22
C ASN A 10 25.06 -19.29 20.39
N HIS A 11 24.69 -18.98 21.62
CA HIS A 11 23.55 -18.10 21.92
C HIS A 11 23.82 -16.68 21.43
N ARG A 12 25.01 -16.16 21.66
CA ARG A 12 25.41 -14.83 21.16
C ARG A 12 25.37 -14.76 19.65
N ASP A 13 25.90 -15.77 18.97
CA ASP A 13 25.88 -15.86 17.52
C ASP A 13 24.43 -15.86 16.98
N ASN A 14 23.53 -16.61 17.62
CA ASN A 14 22.13 -16.66 17.24
C ASN A 14 21.45 -15.31 17.41
N VAL A 15 21.68 -14.62 18.53
CA VAL A 15 21.12 -13.28 18.77
C VAL A 15 21.63 -12.28 17.76
N THR A 16 22.93 -12.32 17.44
CA THR A 16 23.55 -11.44 16.45
C THR A 16 22.95 -11.65 15.07
N ARG A 17 22.74 -12.91 14.66
CA ARG A 17 22.13 -13.25 13.39
C ARG A 17 20.69 -12.73 13.31
N ARG A 18 19.89 -12.93 14.36
CA ARG A 18 18.51 -12.45 14.42
C ARG A 18 18.44 -10.94 14.32
N THR A 19 19.33 -10.25 15.00
CA THR A 19 19.40 -8.78 14.97
C THR A 19 19.73 -8.31 13.56
N ALA A 20 20.71 -8.94 12.90
CA ALA A 20 21.08 -8.61 11.52
C ALA A 20 19.92 -8.88 10.54
N GLU A 21 19.22 -10.00 10.69
CA GLU A 21 18.06 -10.32 9.87
C GLU A 21 16.92 -9.30 10.04
N ILE A 22 16.65 -8.88 11.28
CA ILE A 22 15.63 -7.88 11.57
C ILE A 22 16.01 -6.54 10.93
N ARG A 23 17.25 -6.11 11.08
CA ARG A 23 17.74 -4.87 10.46
C ARG A 23 17.62 -4.92 8.93
N ASN A 24 17.96 -6.05 8.33
CA ASN A 24 17.86 -6.23 6.88
C ASN A 24 16.42 -6.16 6.41
N ARG A 25 15.48 -6.74 7.16
CA ARG A 25 14.05 -6.68 6.85
C ARG A 25 13.52 -5.26 6.96
N ILE A 26 13.91 -4.54 8.02
CA ILE A 26 13.49 -3.14 8.21
C ILE A 26 14.02 -2.28 7.06
N GLN A 27 15.26 -2.44 6.69
CA GLN A 27 15.88 -1.70 5.59
C GLN A 27 15.14 -1.99 4.26
N LYS A 28 14.83 -3.25 4.00
CA LYS A 28 14.08 -3.64 2.81
C LYS A 28 12.70 -3.02 2.78
N LEU A 29 11.99 -3.02 3.93
CA LEU A 29 10.67 -2.40 4.04
C LEU A 29 10.74 -0.90 3.78
N GLN A 30 11.77 -0.22 4.28
CA GLN A 30 11.96 1.21 4.05
C GLN A 30 12.20 1.49 2.57
N ILE A 31 13.04 0.70 1.91
CA ILE A 31 13.29 0.83 0.47
C ILE A 31 12.01 0.59 -0.33
N ASP A 32 11.25 -0.44 0.03
CA ASP A 32 9.99 -0.76 -0.65
C ASP A 32 8.98 0.39 -0.48
N GLN A 33 8.89 0.99 0.71
CA GLN A 33 8.01 2.13 0.97
C GLN A 33 8.42 3.36 0.15
N GLU A 34 9.71 3.64 0.08
CA GLU A 34 10.23 4.76 -0.72
C GLU A 34 9.94 4.55 -2.20
N LEU A 35 10.11 3.33 -2.71
CA LEU A 35 9.80 2.99 -4.09
C LEU A 35 8.31 3.13 -4.38
N MET A 36 7.45 2.69 -3.47
CA MET A 36 6.00 2.84 -3.61
C MET A 36 5.61 4.32 -3.65
N GLN A 37 6.20 5.12 -2.76
CA GLN A 37 5.93 6.55 -2.72
C GLN A 37 6.35 7.24 -4.02
N CYS A 38 7.54 6.91 -4.55
CA CYS A 38 8.00 7.44 -5.83
C CYS A 38 7.05 7.06 -6.97
N ARG A 39 6.59 5.81 -7.01
CA ARG A 39 5.63 5.35 -8.02
C ARG A 39 4.30 6.09 -7.93
N GLN A 40 3.83 6.36 -6.71
CA GLN A 40 2.60 7.12 -6.49
C GLN A 40 2.75 8.55 -6.99
N GLU A 41 3.86 9.20 -6.67
CA GLU A 41 4.15 10.57 -7.13
C GLU A 41 4.23 10.64 -8.65
N ASP A 42 4.90 9.67 -9.28
CA ASP A 42 5.01 9.60 -10.74
C ASP A 42 3.65 9.39 -11.38
N LEU A 43 2.83 8.49 -10.84
CA LEU A 43 1.48 8.24 -11.33
C LEU A 43 0.61 9.49 -11.20
N GLU A 44 0.67 10.15 -10.05
CA GLU A 44 -0.12 11.36 -9.79
C GLU A 44 0.29 12.49 -10.73
N ALA A 45 1.58 12.63 -11.04
CA ALA A 45 2.06 13.59 -12.01
C ALA A 45 1.49 13.31 -13.40
N LEU A 46 1.46 12.04 -13.81
CA LEU A 46 0.86 11.64 -15.09
C LEU A 46 -0.64 11.93 -15.13
N LEU A 47 -1.35 11.67 -14.04
CA LEU A 47 -2.78 11.94 -13.96
C LEU A 47 -3.09 13.44 -14.00
N LEU A 48 -2.23 14.28 -13.45
CA LEU A 48 -2.37 15.72 -13.52
C LEU A 48 -2.12 16.25 -14.95
N ASP A 49 -1.15 15.67 -15.67
CA ASP A 49 -0.82 16.09 -17.02
C ASP A 49 -1.86 15.64 -18.05
N ALA A 50 -2.59 14.56 -17.77
CA ALA A 50 -3.58 13.99 -18.67
C ALA A 50 -4.96 13.98 -18.01
N PRO A 51 -5.73 15.09 -18.13
CA PRO A 51 -7.08 15.11 -17.55
C PRO A 51 -7.97 14.02 -18.15
N ALA A 52 -8.89 13.50 -17.35
CA ALA A 52 -9.79 12.45 -17.77
C ALA A 52 -10.68 12.91 -18.93
N LYS A 53 -10.72 12.13 -20.00
CA LYS A 53 -11.55 12.41 -21.18
C LYS A 53 -12.85 11.64 -21.16
N THR A 54 -12.92 10.57 -20.39
CA THR A 54 -14.11 9.73 -20.27
C THR A 54 -14.51 9.57 -18.82
N TRP A 55 -15.76 9.21 -18.60
CA TRP A 55 -16.25 8.89 -17.26
C TRP A 55 -15.47 7.74 -16.62
N ARG A 56 -15.09 6.76 -17.43
CA ARG A 56 -14.30 5.62 -16.95
C ARG A 56 -12.93 6.06 -16.44
N GLU A 57 -12.24 6.93 -17.14
CA GLU A 57 -10.96 7.46 -16.71
C GLU A 57 -11.09 8.24 -15.41
N ALA A 58 -12.13 9.07 -15.29
CA ALA A 58 -12.41 9.81 -14.07
C ALA A 58 -12.71 8.87 -12.90
N ALA A 59 -13.47 7.81 -13.14
CA ALA A 59 -13.77 6.81 -12.12
C ALA A 59 -12.53 6.07 -11.66
N MET A 60 -11.62 5.75 -12.56
CA MET A 60 -10.34 5.09 -12.22
C MET A 60 -9.49 5.98 -11.32
N THR A 61 -9.41 7.28 -11.63
CA THR A 61 -8.69 8.24 -10.79
C THR A 61 -9.34 8.34 -9.40
N ALA A 62 -10.67 8.39 -9.35
CA ALA A 62 -11.40 8.44 -8.08
C ALA A 62 -11.17 7.17 -7.25
N GLN A 63 -11.16 6.00 -7.88
CA GLN A 63 -10.87 4.74 -7.21
C GLN A 63 -9.46 4.72 -6.63
N TYR A 64 -8.49 5.23 -7.37
CA TYR A 64 -7.12 5.33 -6.89
C TYR A 64 -7.03 6.20 -5.62
N LEU A 65 -7.63 7.38 -5.65
CA LEU A 65 -7.63 8.28 -4.50
C LEU A 65 -8.37 7.67 -3.31
N LEU A 66 -9.45 6.96 -3.56
CA LEU A 66 -10.23 6.29 -2.52
C LEU A 66 -9.43 5.16 -1.88
N GLN A 67 -8.63 4.43 -2.65
CA GLN A 67 -7.73 3.41 -2.11
C GLN A 67 -6.69 4.00 -1.17
N LEU A 68 -6.12 5.15 -1.52
CA LEU A 68 -5.19 5.85 -0.66
C LEU A 68 -5.86 6.26 0.66
N PHE A 69 -7.07 6.79 0.58
CA PHE A 69 -7.84 7.16 1.76
C PHE A 69 -8.17 5.95 2.62
N ALA A 70 -8.55 4.83 1.99
CA ALA A 70 -8.93 3.60 2.71
C ALA A 70 -7.81 3.03 3.58
N ALA A 71 -6.55 3.35 3.25
CA ALA A 71 -5.39 2.91 4.02
C ALA A 71 -5.10 3.81 5.24
N THR A 72 -5.80 4.93 5.38
CA THR A 72 -5.57 5.87 6.49
C THR A 72 -6.33 5.46 7.75
N PRO A 73 -5.87 5.90 8.95
CA PRO A 73 -6.61 5.64 10.19
C PRO A 73 -8.03 6.22 10.20
N GLU A 74 -8.25 7.33 9.52
CA GLU A 74 -9.56 7.99 9.44
C GLU A 74 -10.62 7.13 8.74
N ALA A 75 -10.17 6.20 7.89
CA ALA A 75 -11.07 5.31 7.14
C ALA A 75 -11.42 4.03 7.91
N GLN A 76 -10.85 3.82 9.13
CA GLN A 76 -10.95 2.54 9.84
C GLN A 76 -12.25 2.36 10.63
N SER A 77 -13.10 3.37 10.75
CA SER A 77 -14.39 3.19 11.40
C SER A 77 -15.28 2.24 10.58
N PRO A 78 -16.10 1.38 11.22
CA PRO A 78 -16.94 0.43 10.48
C PRO A 78 -17.85 1.08 9.45
N SER A 79 -18.43 2.24 9.78
CA SER A 79 -19.30 2.99 8.86
C SER A 79 -18.55 3.45 7.62
N ARG A 80 -17.35 3.99 7.81
CA ARG A 80 -16.53 4.50 6.69
C ARG A 80 -16.04 3.37 5.80
N LYS A 81 -15.61 2.25 6.38
CA LYS A 81 -15.22 1.08 5.60
C LYS A 81 -16.34 0.61 4.70
N LYS A 82 -17.55 0.53 5.24
CA LYS A 82 -18.73 0.11 4.50
C LYS A 82 -19.07 1.09 3.38
N LEU A 83 -18.99 2.38 3.67
CA LEU A 83 -19.22 3.43 2.70
C LEU A 83 -18.19 3.42 1.58
N ILE A 84 -16.92 3.19 1.91
CA ILE A 84 -15.83 3.07 0.94
C ILE A 84 -16.08 1.88 0.00
N GLU A 85 -16.42 0.71 0.54
CA GLU A 85 -16.73 -0.47 -0.25
C GLU A 85 -17.90 -0.21 -1.18
N GLN A 86 -18.95 0.40 -0.68
CA GLN A 86 -20.13 0.77 -1.48
C GLN A 86 -19.76 1.73 -2.60
N THR A 87 -18.90 2.72 -2.30
CA THR A 87 -18.47 3.71 -3.30
C THR A 87 -17.63 3.06 -4.40
N PHE A 88 -16.74 2.11 -4.05
CA PHE A 88 -16.00 1.34 -5.05
C PHE A 88 -16.92 0.60 -6.00
N ASP A 89 -17.92 -0.10 -5.44
CA ASP A 89 -18.90 -0.84 -6.23
C ASP A 89 -19.70 0.09 -7.14
N ASP A 90 -20.13 1.23 -6.62
CA ASP A 90 -20.86 2.24 -7.38
C ASP A 90 -20.04 2.80 -8.53
N LEU A 91 -18.77 3.15 -8.26
CA LEU A 91 -17.87 3.68 -9.29
C LEU A 91 -17.64 2.66 -10.41
N ALA A 92 -17.40 1.40 -10.05
CA ALA A 92 -17.19 0.33 -11.02
C ALA A 92 -18.44 0.13 -11.88
N ARG A 93 -19.62 0.09 -11.27
CA ARG A 93 -20.88 -0.10 -11.98
C ARG A 93 -21.18 1.09 -12.91
N LEU A 94 -21.06 2.30 -12.40
CA LEU A 94 -21.36 3.51 -13.17
C LEU A 94 -20.36 3.73 -14.31
N ALA A 95 -19.09 3.35 -14.11
CA ALA A 95 -18.08 3.43 -15.15
C ALA A 95 -18.41 2.49 -16.32
N ASP A 96 -18.89 1.28 -16.02
CA ASP A 96 -19.32 0.32 -17.04
C ASP A 96 -20.60 0.81 -17.75
N ASP A 97 -21.57 1.32 -17.00
CA ASP A 97 -22.81 1.89 -17.57
C ASP A 97 -22.53 3.10 -18.45
N GLY A 98 -21.55 3.94 -18.05
CA GLY A 98 -21.15 5.12 -18.83
C GLY A 98 -20.53 4.76 -20.17
N GLN A 99 -19.99 3.56 -20.35
CA GLN A 99 -19.45 3.08 -21.61
C GLN A 99 -20.54 2.59 -22.58
N GLN A 100 -21.68 2.19 -22.05
CA GLN A 100 -22.79 1.65 -22.84
C GLN A 100 -23.69 2.73 -23.42
N THR A 101 -23.57 3.95 -22.93
CA THR A 101 -24.31 5.09 -23.51
C THR A 101 -23.54 5.67 -24.69
N PRO A 102 -24.09 5.65 -25.88
CA PRO A 102 -23.44 6.24 -27.06
C PRO A 102 -23.35 7.76 -26.98
#